data_b3b0cd8e062692216dd122d7b4777287
#
_entry.id   b3b0cd8e062692216dd122d7b4777287
#
_cell.length_a   1.000
_cell.length_b   1.000
_cell.length_c   1.000
_cell.angle_alpha   90.00
_cell.angle_beta   90.00
_cell.angle_gamma   90.00
#
_symmetry.space_group_name_H-M   'P 1'
#
loop_
_entity.id
_entity.type
_entity.pdbx_description
1 polymer ?
#
loop_
_entity_poly.entity_id
_entity_poly.type
_entity_poly.pdbx_seq_one_letter_code
_entity_poly.pdbx_strand_id
1 'polypeptide(L)'
;MRLVCSALLEIVFAVILAPVMMLYHTRGVLSVLTGHTITWDPQVRDDQTLGWRRAWTRTWGITLVGLLWASATGYASPIFFVWLMPIFIGLLCAVPLTHWSSSQALGDWTRRWGLLAVPSEVDPPTELERTP
;
A
#
# COMPACT_ATOMS: atom_id res chain seq x y z
N MET A 1 -6.50 24.34 -5.40
CA MET A 1 -5.34 23.62 -5.96
C MET A 1 -4.87 22.45 -5.08
N ARG A 2 -4.67 22.62 -3.77
CA ARG A 2 -4.19 21.54 -2.87
C ARG A 2 -5.10 20.31 -2.88
N LEU A 3 -6.42 20.48 -2.79
CA LEU A 3 -7.40 19.38 -2.85
C LEU A 3 -7.30 18.55 -4.14
N VAL A 4 -7.14 19.21 -5.27
CA VAL A 4 -7.00 18.52 -6.58
C VAL A 4 -5.69 17.72 -6.61
N CYS A 5 -4.59 18.30 -6.14
CA CYS A 5 -3.31 17.60 -6.05
C CYS A 5 -3.38 16.39 -5.10
N SER A 6 -4.04 16.54 -3.94
CA SER A 6 -4.24 15.43 -2.99
C SER A 6 -5.07 14.32 -3.63
N ALA A 7 -6.18 14.66 -4.29
CA ALA A 7 -7.03 13.68 -4.95
C ALA A 7 -6.29 12.94 -6.09
N LEU A 8 -5.50 13.64 -6.88
CA LEU A 8 -4.69 13.01 -7.93
C LEU A 8 -3.62 12.07 -7.36
N LEU A 9 -2.93 12.49 -6.30
CA LEU A 9 -1.97 11.67 -5.59
C LEU A 9 -2.62 10.41 -5.01
N GLU A 10 -3.78 10.56 -4.38
CA GLU A 10 -4.55 9.46 -3.81
C GLU A 10 -4.98 8.46 -4.90
N ILE A 11 -5.47 8.94 -6.05
CA ILE A 11 -5.85 8.09 -7.18
C ILE A 11 -4.63 7.30 -7.68
N VAL A 12 -3.49 7.96 -7.92
CA VAL A 12 -2.27 7.29 -8.38
C VAL A 12 -1.81 6.23 -7.38
N PHE A 13 -1.82 6.58 -6.09
CA PHE A 13 -1.42 5.66 -5.04
C PHE A 13 -2.39 4.47 -4.94
N ALA A 14 -3.70 4.72 -5.03
CA ALA A 14 -4.73 3.69 -5.03
C ALA A 14 -4.58 2.72 -6.22
N VAL A 15 -4.33 3.23 -7.43
CA VAL A 15 -4.11 2.40 -8.63
C VAL A 15 -2.90 1.49 -8.47
N ILE A 16 -1.81 1.99 -7.90
CA ILE A 16 -0.57 1.22 -7.69
C ILE A 16 -0.73 0.19 -6.56
N LEU A 17 -1.46 0.55 -5.49
CA LEU A 17 -1.69 -0.34 -4.35
C LEU A 17 -2.78 -1.38 -4.59
N ALA A 18 -3.76 -1.08 -5.45
CA ALA A 18 -4.90 -1.97 -5.69
C ALA A 18 -4.52 -3.42 -6.01
N PRO A 19 -3.57 -3.71 -6.94
CA PRO A 19 -3.18 -5.09 -7.24
C PRO A 19 -2.49 -5.80 -6.07
N VAL A 20 -1.74 -5.06 -5.25
CA VAL A 20 -1.12 -5.59 -4.03
C VAL A 20 -2.19 -6.01 -3.02
N MET A 21 -3.16 -5.13 -2.77
CA MET A 21 -4.28 -5.40 -1.87
C MET A 21 -5.16 -6.53 -2.38
N MET A 22 -5.39 -6.63 -3.69
CA MET A 22 -6.14 -7.72 -4.30
C MET A 22 -5.49 -9.08 -4.01
N LEU A 23 -4.16 -9.21 -4.14
CA LEU A 23 -3.45 -10.44 -3.81
C LEU A 23 -3.47 -10.76 -2.31
N TYR A 24 -3.40 -9.75 -1.43
CA TYR A 24 -3.56 -9.95 0.01
C TYR A 24 -4.95 -10.50 0.34
N HIS A 25 -6.00 -9.91 -0.21
CA HIS A 25 -7.37 -10.39 0.01
C HIS A 25 -7.58 -11.78 -0.54
N THR A 26 -7.09 -12.05 -1.76
CA THR A 26 -7.17 -13.41 -2.37
C THR A 26 -6.49 -14.44 -1.49
N ARG A 27 -5.29 -14.14 -0.99
CA ARG A 27 -4.57 -15.02 -0.05
C ARG A 27 -5.36 -15.25 1.24
N GLY A 28 -5.97 -14.20 1.79
CA GLY A 28 -6.82 -14.28 2.99
C GLY A 28 -8.02 -15.20 2.76
N VAL A 29 -8.74 -15.00 1.66
CA VAL A 29 -9.88 -15.86 1.30
C VAL A 29 -9.46 -17.31 1.10
N LEU A 30 -8.39 -17.57 0.37
CA LEU A 30 -7.87 -18.91 0.17
C LEU A 30 -7.45 -19.58 1.49
N SER A 31 -6.84 -18.82 2.41
CA SER A 31 -6.47 -19.31 3.73
C SER A 31 -7.70 -19.81 4.50
N VAL A 32 -8.77 -19.02 4.51
CA VAL A 32 -10.04 -19.42 5.16
C VAL A 32 -10.66 -20.64 4.49
N LEU A 33 -10.71 -20.67 3.17
CA LEU A 33 -11.27 -21.79 2.42
C LEU A 33 -10.50 -23.12 2.62
N THR A 34 -9.19 -23.01 2.91
CA THR A 34 -8.35 -24.18 3.21
C THR A 34 -8.33 -24.55 4.70
N GLY A 35 -9.20 -23.92 5.52
CA GLY A 35 -9.35 -24.24 6.93
C GLY A 35 -8.30 -23.62 7.85
N HIS A 36 -7.47 -22.70 7.34
CA HIS A 36 -6.51 -21.97 8.16
C HIS A 36 -7.21 -20.78 8.81
N THR A 37 -7.08 -20.67 10.14
CA THR A 37 -7.58 -19.50 10.88
C THR A 37 -6.67 -18.31 10.66
N ILE A 38 -7.26 -17.17 10.30
CA ILE A 38 -6.53 -15.90 10.24
C ILE A 38 -6.43 -15.39 11.68
N THR A 39 -5.25 -15.42 12.26
CA THR A 39 -4.96 -14.77 13.53
C THR A 39 -4.58 -13.32 13.26
N TRP A 40 -5.23 -12.40 13.96
CA TRP A 40 -4.82 -11.00 13.94
C TRP A 40 -3.56 -10.87 14.79
N ASP A 41 -2.47 -10.50 14.15
CA ASP A 41 -1.28 -10.07 14.90
C ASP A 41 -1.68 -8.86 15.75
N PRO A 42 -1.33 -8.85 17.08
CA PRO A 42 -1.57 -7.68 17.90
C PRO A 42 -0.91 -6.46 17.22
N GLN A 43 -1.67 -5.39 17.11
CA GLN A 43 -1.14 -4.14 16.57
C GLN A 43 0.04 -3.72 17.45
N VAL A 44 1.23 -3.75 16.89
CA VAL A 44 2.41 -3.18 17.52
C VAL A 44 2.16 -1.67 17.56
N ARG A 45 1.84 -1.17 18.74
CA ARG A 45 1.59 0.26 18.99
C ARG A 45 2.88 1.08 18.95
N ASP A 46 4.02 0.43 18.77
CA ASP A 46 5.29 1.12 18.56
C ASP A 46 5.28 1.77 17.19
N ASP A 47 5.54 3.06 17.18
CA ASP A 47 5.73 3.96 16.03
C ASP A 47 6.92 3.55 15.14
N GLN A 48 7.11 2.26 14.88
CA GLN A 48 8.23 1.74 14.13
C GLN A 48 7.88 1.56 12.65
N THR A 49 8.59 2.30 11.81
CA THR A 49 8.62 2.04 10.37
C THR A 49 8.91 0.56 10.10
N LEU A 50 8.13 -0.07 9.25
CA LEU A 50 8.35 -1.46 8.88
C LEU A 50 9.71 -1.61 8.21
N GLY A 51 10.68 -2.23 8.89
CA GLY A 51 12.03 -2.42 8.36
C GLY A 51 12.01 -3.20 7.03
N TRP A 52 12.98 -2.93 6.14
CA TRP A 52 13.12 -3.58 4.83
C TRP A 52 13.03 -5.11 4.87
N ARG A 53 13.65 -5.73 5.88
CA ARG A 53 13.60 -7.18 6.05
C ARG A 53 12.18 -7.70 6.29
N ARG A 54 11.40 -6.99 7.11
CA ARG A 54 10.00 -7.36 7.38
C ARG A 54 9.11 -7.09 6.17
N ALA A 55 9.32 -5.98 5.47
CA ALA A 55 8.62 -5.70 4.22
C ALA A 55 8.90 -6.80 3.20
N TRP A 56 10.15 -7.18 3.00
CA TRP A 56 10.54 -8.28 2.12
C TRP A 56 9.86 -9.60 2.49
N THR A 57 9.98 -10.06 3.73
CA THR A 57 9.40 -11.35 4.16
C THR A 57 7.89 -11.41 4.01
N ARG A 58 7.20 -10.28 4.08
CA ARG A 58 5.74 -10.22 3.92
C ARG A 58 5.27 -10.12 2.48
N THR A 59 6.05 -9.49 1.60
CA THR A 59 5.58 -9.11 0.25
C THR A 59 6.37 -9.71 -0.91
N TRP A 60 7.49 -10.42 -0.67
CA TRP A 60 8.30 -11.04 -1.74
C TRP A 60 7.47 -11.96 -2.66
N GLY A 61 6.50 -12.71 -2.09
CA GLY A 61 5.63 -13.57 -2.86
C GLY A 61 4.74 -12.81 -3.85
N ILE A 62 4.29 -11.61 -3.48
CA ILE A 62 3.51 -10.72 -4.36
C ILE A 62 4.39 -10.24 -5.52
N THR A 63 5.62 -9.83 -5.22
CA THR A 63 6.61 -9.42 -6.23
C THR A 63 6.95 -10.57 -7.18
N LEU A 64 7.09 -11.79 -6.65
CA LEU A 64 7.33 -12.98 -7.48
C LEU A 64 6.16 -13.27 -8.42
N VAL A 65 4.93 -13.23 -7.94
CA VAL A 65 3.72 -13.38 -8.77
C VAL A 65 3.69 -12.31 -9.85
N GLY A 66 3.98 -11.05 -9.49
CA GLY A 66 4.06 -9.94 -10.43
C GLY A 66 5.11 -10.18 -11.52
N LEU A 67 6.30 -10.66 -11.13
CA LEU A 67 7.38 -10.95 -12.07
C LEU A 67 7.02 -12.07 -13.05
N LEU A 68 6.48 -13.17 -12.54
CA LEU A 68 6.08 -14.31 -13.37
C LEU A 68 4.96 -13.91 -14.33
N TRP A 69 3.98 -13.18 -13.86
CA TRP A 69 2.86 -12.72 -14.69
C TRP A 69 3.29 -11.71 -15.73
N ALA A 70 4.12 -10.72 -15.36
CA ALA A 70 4.68 -9.75 -16.30
C ALA A 70 5.51 -10.43 -17.40
N SER A 71 6.37 -11.40 -17.03
CA SER A 71 7.19 -12.17 -17.98
C SER A 71 6.32 -12.99 -18.94
N ALA A 72 5.32 -13.70 -18.42
CA ALA A 72 4.40 -14.50 -19.23
C ALA A 72 3.60 -13.62 -20.21
N THR A 73 3.10 -12.48 -19.74
CA THR A 73 2.32 -11.56 -20.58
C THR A 73 3.20 -10.89 -21.62
N GLY A 74 4.41 -10.47 -21.26
CA GLY A 74 5.37 -9.85 -22.18
C GLY A 74 5.77 -10.80 -23.29
N TYR A 75 5.92 -12.08 -22.97
CA TYR A 75 6.22 -13.13 -23.98
C TYR A 75 5.01 -13.41 -24.87
N ALA A 76 3.82 -13.49 -24.32
CA ALA A 76 2.60 -13.84 -25.06
C ALA A 76 2.09 -12.68 -25.93
N SER A 77 2.12 -11.45 -25.41
CA SER A 77 1.63 -10.27 -26.13
C SER A 77 2.20 -8.98 -25.54
N PRO A 78 3.16 -8.33 -26.24
CA PRO A 78 3.71 -7.04 -25.80
C PRO A 78 2.65 -5.93 -25.64
N ILE A 79 1.58 -5.98 -26.42
CA ILE A 79 0.48 -4.99 -26.33
C ILE A 79 -0.23 -5.15 -24.98
N PHE A 80 -0.59 -6.36 -24.59
CA PHE A 80 -1.21 -6.62 -23.29
C PHE A 80 -0.27 -6.26 -22.13
N PHE A 81 1.02 -6.51 -22.27
CA PHE A 81 2.01 -6.11 -21.29
C PHE A 81 1.98 -4.60 -21.02
N VAL A 82 1.92 -3.78 -22.08
CA VAL A 82 1.85 -2.32 -21.95
C VAL A 82 0.55 -1.88 -21.25
N TRP A 83 -0.57 -2.48 -21.60
CA TRP A 83 -1.87 -2.18 -20.96
C TRP A 83 -1.91 -2.56 -19.47
N LEU A 84 -1.24 -3.63 -19.08
CA LEU A 84 -1.17 -4.09 -17.69
C LEU A 84 -0.02 -3.45 -16.89
N MET A 85 0.74 -2.53 -17.48
CA MET A 85 1.88 -1.86 -16.86
C MET A 85 1.58 -1.29 -15.46
N PRO A 86 0.47 -0.58 -15.21
CA PRO A 86 0.17 -0.06 -13.87
C PRO A 86 0.07 -1.18 -12.81
N ILE A 87 -0.51 -2.32 -13.19
CA ILE A 87 -0.63 -3.50 -12.31
C ILE A 87 0.76 -4.08 -12.02
N PHE A 88 1.58 -4.26 -13.04
CA PHE A 88 2.94 -4.79 -12.88
C PHE A 88 3.81 -3.87 -12.03
N ILE A 89 3.73 -2.55 -12.22
CA ILE A 89 4.43 -1.59 -11.37
C ILE A 89 4.05 -1.78 -9.89
N GLY A 90 2.75 -1.88 -9.58
CA GLY A 90 2.27 -2.12 -8.22
C GLY A 90 2.82 -3.41 -7.61
N LEU A 91 2.73 -4.53 -8.34
CA LEU A 91 3.18 -5.84 -7.86
C LEU A 91 4.71 -5.93 -7.72
N LEU A 92 5.47 -5.40 -8.68
CA LEU A 92 6.94 -5.41 -8.64
C LEU A 92 7.48 -4.47 -7.55
N CYS A 93 6.79 -3.37 -7.30
CA CYS A 93 7.13 -2.42 -6.26
C CYS A 93 6.48 -2.74 -4.89
N ALA A 94 5.86 -3.91 -4.71
CA ALA A 94 5.16 -4.26 -3.47
C ALA A 94 6.04 -4.14 -2.22
N VAL A 95 7.31 -4.55 -2.30
CA VAL A 95 8.27 -4.44 -1.17
C VAL A 95 8.58 -2.99 -0.80
N PRO A 96 9.08 -2.13 -1.72
CA PRO A 96 9.34 -0.74 -1.39
C PRO A 96 8.07 0.04 -1.03
N LEU A 97 6.94 -0.24 -1.68
CA LEU A 97 5.65 0.39 -1.33
C LEU A 97 5.25 0.08 0.11
N THR A 98 5.37 -1.18 0.55
CA THR A 98 5.06 -1.57 1.92
C THR A 98 5.99 -0.91 2.93
N HIS A 99 7.28 -0.79 2.63
CA HIS A 99 8.23 -0.10 3.48
C HIS A 99 7.94 1.40 3.58
N TRP A 100 7.76 2.06 2.45
CA TRP A 100 7.54 3.51 2.41
C TRP A 100 6.17 3.92 2.96
N SER A 101 5.11 3.16 2.66
CA SER A 101 3.78 3.47 3.19
C SER A 101 3.68 3.35 4.72
N SER A 102 4.59 2.58 5.34
CA SER A 102 4.69 2.49 6.80
C SER A 102 5.62 3.56 7.42
N SER A 103 6.24 4.42 6.59
CA SER A 103 7.23 5.40 7.05
C SER A 103 6.55 6.64 7.61
N GLN A 104 6.82 6.94 8.89
CA GLN A 104 6.39 8.19 9.53
C GLN A 104 6.94 9.43 8.83
N ALA A 105 8.19 9.37 8.36
CA ALA A 105 8.82 10.48 7.65
C ALA A 105 8.04 10.91 6.40
N LEU A 106 7.44 9.94 5.70
CA LEU A 106 6.59 10.20 4.54
C LEU A 106 5.23 10.80 4.97
N GLY A 107 4.65 10.31 6.06
CA GLY A 107 3.45 10.87 6.67
C GLY A 107 3.65 12.33 7.11
N ASP A 108 4.74 12.61 7.82
CA ASP A 108 5.07 13.96 8.26
C ASP A 108 5.36 14.91 7.09
N TRP A 109 6.01 14.39 6.04
CA TRP A 109 6.26 15.17 4.84
C TRP A 109 4.95 15.55 4.13
N THR A 110 4.03 14.60 3.94
CA THR A 110 2.71 14.88 3.32
C THR A 110 1.88 15.84 4.15
N ARG A 111 1.91 15.73 5.49
CA ARG A 111 1.25 16.67 6.42
C ARG A 111 1.81 18.08 6.31
N ARG A 112 3.13 18.26 6.24
CA ARG A 112 3.76 19.60 6.08
C ARG A 112 3.32 20.29 4.80
N TRP A 113 3.05 19.54 3.74
CA TRP A 113 2.54 20.08 2.48
C TRP A 113 1.01 20.20 2.46
N GLY A 114 0.32 19.78 3.53
CA GLY A 114 -1.14 19.73 3.60
C GLY A 114 -1.77 18.82 2.56
N LEU A 115 -1.05 17.75 2.18
CA LEU A 115 -1.49 16.72 1.26
C LEU A 115 -2.00 15.52 2.07
N LEU A 116 -3.09 14.90 1.61
CA LEU A 116 -3.71 13.73 2.25
C LEU A 116 -4.15 13.96 3.71
N ALA A 117 -4.22 15.20 4.17
CA ALA A 117 -4.67 15.56 5.50
C ALA A 117 -6.20 15.60 5.55
N VAL A 118 -6.80 14.98 6.57
CA VAL A 118 -8.24 15.10 6.82
C VAL A 118 -8.54 16.42 7.53
N PRO A 119 -9.77 17.00 7.34
CA PRO A 119 -10.12 18.28 7.97
C PRO A 119 -9.90 18.34 9.47
N SER A 120 -10.13 17.25 10.18
CA SER A 120 -9.90 17.14 11.63
C SER A 120 -8.43 17.16 12.06
N GLU A 121 -7.49 16.94 11.13
CA GLU A 121 -6.05 17.08 11.39
C GLU A 121 -5.56 18.53 11.15
N VAL A 122 -6.27 19.25 10.27
CA VAL A 122 -5.96 20.66 9.95
C VAL A 122 -6.58 21.60 10.97
N ASP A 123 -7.76 21.25 11.47
CA ASP A 123 -8.50 22.03 12.47
C ASP A 123 -9.04 21.03 13.52
N PRO A 124 -8.22 20.68 14.53
CA PRO A 124 -8.61 19.74 15.55
C PRO A 124 -9.80 20.27 16.36
N PRO A 125 -10.85 19.48 16.60
CA PRO A 125 -11.98 19.92 17.39
C PRO A 125 -11.51 20.29 18.81
N THR A 126 -12.05 21.37 19.32
CA THR A 126 -11.68 21.99 20.62
C THR A 126 -11.82 21.04 21.82
N GLU A 127 -12.47 19.92 21.65
CA GLU A 127 -12.61 18.86 22.67
C GLU A 127 -11.30 18.08 22.90
N LEU A 128 -10.45 17.98 21.89
CA LEU A 128 -9.13 17.31 22.00
C LEU A 128 -8.07 18.19 22.69
N GLU A 129 -8.28 19.52 22.72
CA GLU A 129 -7.39 20.44 23.43
C GLU A 129 -7.59 20.44 24.96
N ARG A 130 -8.69 19.82 25.45
CA ARG A 130 -9.06 19.81 26.88
C ARG A 130 -8.65 18.55 27.65
N THR A 131 -7.99 17.60 27.02
CA THR A 131 -7.45 16.43 27.73
C THR A 131 -6.02 16.72 28.17
N PRO A 132 -5.76 16.88 29.50
CA PRO A 132 -4.42 17.05 30.05
C PRO A 132 -3.58 15.80 29.89
#